data_a597c5faf58800d61b71890028c552c4
#
_entry.id   a597c5faf58800d61b71890028c552c4
#
_cell.length_a   1.000
_cell.length_b   1.000
_cell.length_c   1.000
_cell.angle_alpha   90.00
_cell.angle_beta   90.00
_cell.angle_gamma   90.00
#
_symmetry.space_group_name_H-M   'P 1'
#
loop_
_entity.id
_entity.type
_entity.pdbx_description
1 polymer ?
#
loop_
_entity_poly.entity_id
_entity_poly.type
_entity_poly.pdbx_seq_one_letter_code
_entity_poly.pdbx_strand_id
1 'polypeptide(L)'
;MKKLKSTWYNMVGVLTLIAVLAGAALGYVNEMTKGPIAQIKEQQLADGIKAVLNAAEVKVEEPEVISNSDGKTETVIYRTDKGVAVKAQDANGFGGTLTVLVGFDGNGSIQGYQVLESSETPGLGAKASFWFQKGEKGDIIGKNPGQNNLTVSKDGGEVDAITASTITSRAFLRAVNMAYSVISKNNEDAQSGASPQHQDGKEANNE
;
A
#
# COMPACT_ATOMS: atom_id res chain seq x y z
N MET A 1 44.42 -8.24 31.07
CA MET A 1 43.21 -9.01 30.72
C MET A 1 43.65 -10.43 30.33
N LYS A 2 43.18 -11.48 31.03
CA LYS A 2 43.48 -12.87 30.66
C LYS A 2 42.80 -13.19 29.32
N LYS A 3 43.57 -13.47 28.26
CA LYS A 3 43.02 -13.98 26.98
C LYS A 3 42.35 -15.31 27.23
N LEU A 4 41.03 -15.40 26.93
CA LEU A 4 40.30 -16.65 26.93
C LEU A 4 40.99 -17.63 25.93
N LYS A 5 41.28 -18.85 26.34
CA LYS A 5 41.85 -19.86 25.45
C LYS A 5 40.88 -20.09 24.29
N SER A 6 41.37 -20.05 23.07
CA SER A 6 40.61 -20.32 21.84
C SER A 6 40.24 -21.80 21.73
N THR A 7 39.30 -22.22 22.56
CA THR A 7 38.70 -23.55 22.52
C THR A 7 37.35 -23.42 21.82
N TRP A 8 36.98 -24.35 20.96
CA TRP A 8 35.74 -24.32 20.19
C TRP A 8 34.52 -24.11 21.09
N TYR A 9 34.45 -24.69 22.28
CA TYR A 9 33.39 -24.45 23.27
C TYR A 9 33.30 -23.00 23.70
N ASN A 10 34.43 -22.31 23.91
CA ASN A 10 34.44 -20.91 24.27
C ASN A 10 33.99 -20.03 23.10
N MET A 11 34.31 -20.38 21.87
CA MET A 11 33.88 -19.66 20.67
C MET A 11 32.36 -19.80 20.50
N VAL A 12 31.81 -21.02 20.61
CA VAL A 12 30.37 -21.28 20.54
C VAL A 12 29.65 -20.54 21.67
N GLY A 13 30.16 -20.63 22.91
CA GLY A 13 29.55 -19.96 24.07
C GLY A 13 29.48 -18.44 23.93
N VAL A 14 30.56 -17.80 23.48
CA VAL A 14 30.58 -16.34 23.24
C VAL A 14 29.66 -15.95 22.11
N LEU A 15 29.67 -16.71 21.01
CA LEU A 15 28.80 -16.41 19.87
C LEU A 15 27.32 -16.54 20.25
N THR A 16 26.96 -17.61 20.97
CA THR A 16 25.58 -17.80 21.46
C THR A 16 25.16 -16.68 22.42
N LEU A 17 26.04 -16.27 23.35
CA LEU A 17 25.76 -15.18 24.28
C LEU A 17 25.50 -13.87 23.52
N ILE A 18 26.34 -13.54 22.54
CA ILE A 18 26.16 -12.33 21.73
C ILE A 18 24.86 -12.40 20.93
N ALA A 19 24.55 -13.56 20.32
CA ALA A 19 23.33 -13.74 19.54
C ALA A 19 22.08 -13.60 20.42
N VAL A 20 22.07 -14.16 21.62
CA VAL A 20 20.95 -14.03 22.58
C VAL A 20 20.79 -12.59 23.05
N LEU A 21 21.88 -11.90 23.40
CA LEU A 21 21.82 -10.50 23.79
C LEU A 21 21.32 -9.58 22.66
N ALA A 22 21.82 -9.80 21.45
CA ALA A 22 21.39 -9.04 20.27
C ALA A 22 19.90 -9.31 19.94
N GLY A 23 19.48 -10.58 19.99
CA GLY A 23 18.08 -10.96 19.78
C GLY A 23 17.14 -10.37 20.83
N ALA A 24 17.53 -10.41 22.09
CA ALA A 24 16.76 -9.81 23.19
C ALA A 24 16.65 -8.26 23.03
N ALA A 25 17.75 -7.60 22.68
CA ALA A 25 17.77 -6.16 22.47
C ALA A 25 16.88 -5.76 21.28
N LEU A 26 16.97 -6.47 20.15
CA LEU A 26 16.11 -6.22 18.98
C LEU A 26 14.64 -6.48 19.30
N GLY A 27 14.30 -7.57 20.00
CA GLY A 27 12.94 -7.87 20.42
C GLY A 27 12.36 -6.78 21.33
N TYR A 28 13.15 -6.30 22.29
CA TYR A 28 12.73 -5.22 23.19
C TYR A 28 12.46 -3.91 22.45
N VAL A 29 13.38 -3.49 21.56
CA VAL A 29 13.21 -2.28 20.74
C VAL A 29 11.99 -2.41 19.83
N ASN A 30 11.80 -3.57 19.18
CA ASN A 30 10.66 -3.83 18.32
C ASN A 30 9.33 -3.71 19.10
N GLU A 31 9.24 -4.23 20.31
CA GLU A 31 8.03 -4.13 21.12
C GLU A 31 7.75 -2.68 21.55
N MET A 32 8.76 -1.94 21.95
CA MET A 32 8.62 -0.52 22.31
C MET A 32 8.19 0.36 21.12
N THR A 33 8.58 0.01 19.90
CA THR A 33 8.32 0.86 18.73
C THR A 33 7.01 0.54 18.02
N LYS A 34 6.39 -0.64 18.25
CA LYS A 34 5.11 -1.03 17.61
C LYS A 34 3.99 -0.02 17.84
N GLY A 35 3.79 0.42 19.09
CA GLY A 35 2.73 1.37 19.45
C GLY A 35 2.88 2.72 18.72
N PRO A 36 4.01 3.42 18.88
CA PRO A 36 4.25 4.68 18.15
C PRO A 36 4.15 4.55 16.63
N ILE A 37 4.65 3.44 16.05
CA ILE A 37 4.55 3.19 14.61
C ILE A 37 3.10 3.07 14.16
N ALA A 38 2.25 2.34 14.90
CA ALA A 38 0.84 2.20 14.56
C ALA A 38 0.11 3.55 14.56
N GLN A 39 0.33 4.38 15.58
CA GLN A 39 -0.25 5.72 15.66
C GLN A 39 0.18 6.63 14.51
N ILE A 40 1.48 6.60 14.16
CA ILE A 40 2.00 7.39 13.03
C ILE A 40 1.35 6.93 11.72
N LYS A 41 1.20 5.62 11.50
CA LYS A 41 0.55 5.07 10.31
C LYS A 41 -0.92 5.50 10.19
N GLU A 42 -1.67 5.50 11.29
CA GLU A 42 -3.06 5.99 11.31
C GLU A 42 -3.13 7.49 10.98
N GLN A 43 -2.25 8.29 11.56
CA GLN A 43 -2.19 9.73 11.25
C GLN A 43 -1.81 9.97 9.79
N GLN A 44 -0.78 9.29 9.28
CA GLN A 44 -0.37 9.39 7.86
C GLN A 44 -1.50 9.00 6.91
N LEU A 45 -2.29 7.99 7.26
CA LEU A 45 -3.44 7.57 6.47
C LEU A 45 -4.54 8.64 6.49
N ALA A 46 -4.90 9.16 7.66
CA ALA A 46 -5.92 10.18 7.80
C ALA A 46 -5.54 11.48 7.06
N ASP A 47 -4.29 11.92 7.22
CA ASP A 47 -3.77 13.10 6.51
C ASP A 47 -3.62 12.82 5.02
N GLY A 48 -3.24 11.61 4.65
CA GLY A 48 -3.17 11.15 3.27
C GLY A 48 -4.52 11.19 2.56
N ILE A 49 -5.60 10.72 3.21
CA ILE A 49 -6.95 10.76 2.64
C ILE A 49 -7.35 12.22 2.32
N LYS A 50 -7.09 13.15 3.23
CA LYS A 50 -7.35 14.57 2.99
C LYS A 50 -6.52 15.12 1.83
N ALA A 51 -5.25 14.77 1.80
CA ALA A 51 -4.32 15.24 0.76
C ALA A 51 -4.70 14.72 -0.64
N VAL A 52 -5.02 13.42 -0.79
CA VAL A 52 -5.35 12.85 -2.11
C VAL A 52 -6.71 13.28 -2.63
N LEU A 53 -7.61 13.74 -1.75
CA LEU A 53 -8.92 14.29 -2.12
C LEU A 53 -8.93 15.82 -2.17
N ASN A 54 -7.79 16.48 -1.98
CA ASN A 54 -7.65 17.94 -1.94
C ASN A 54 -8.66 18.62 -0.99
N ALA A 55 -8.94 18.01 0.17
CA ALA A 55 -9.94 18.47 1.12
C ALA A 55 -9.33 18.71 2.50
N ALA A 56 -9.67 19.85 3.13
CA ALA A 56 -9.21 20.19 4.48
C ALA A 56 -9.84 19.28 5.55
N GLU A 57 -11.10 18.91 5.37
CA GLU A 57 -11.85 18.01 6.23
C GLU A 57 -12.60 16.99 5.38
N VAL A 58 -12.59 15.74 5.80
CA VAL A 58 -13.32 14.64 5.18
C VAL A 58 -14.02 13.82 6.25
N LYS A 59 -15.25 13.45 5.99
CA LYS A 59 -15.97 12.45 6.79
C LYS A 59 -15.73 11.11 6.13
N VAL A 60 -14.95 10.26 6.78
CA VAL A 60 -14.65 8.90 6.32
C VAL A 60 -15.72 7.97 6.85
N GLU A 61 -16.35 7.20 5.97
CA GLU A 61 -17.24 6.10 6.33
C GLU A 61 -16.43 4.88 6.80
N GLU A 62 -17.11 3.84 7.25
CA GLU A 62 -16.47 2.60 7.68
C GLU A 62 -15.63 2.01 6.52
N PRO A 63 -14.34 1.70 6.74
CA PRO A 63 -13.46 1.24 5.66
C PRO A 63 -13.86 -0.16 5.19
N GLU A 64 -13.93 -0.33 3.88
CA GLU A 64 -14.20 -1.62 3.24
C GLU A 64 -12.89 -2.28 2.84
N VAL A 65 -12.61 -3.47 3.39
CA VAL A 65 -11.37 -4.22 3.10
C VAL A 65 -11.67 -5.32 2.09
N ILE A 66 -10.94 -5.32 0.98
CA ILE A 66 -11.05 -6.31 -0.07
C ILE A 66 -9.71 -7.02 -0.23
N SER A 67 -9.71 -8.34 0.00
CA SER A 67 -8.55 -9.18 -0.26
C SER A 67 -8.36 -9.34 -1.77
N ASN A 68 -7.15 -9.09 -2.25
CA ASN A 68 -6.84 -9.24 -3.67
C ASN A 68 -6.72 -10.72 -4.07
N SER A 69 -6.86 -10.99 -5.35
CA SER A 69 -6.81 -12.35 -5.91
C SER A 69 -5.48 -13.09 -5.67
N ASP A 70 -4.43 -12.37 -5.32
CA ASP A 70 -3.12 -12.93 -4.97
C ASP A 70 -3.06 -13.50 -3.54
N GLY A 71 -4.07 -13.22 -2.71
CA GLY A 71 -4.14 -13.62 -1.30
C GLY A 71 -3.02 -13.05 -0.42
N LYS A 72 -2.21 -12.12 -0.93
CA LYS A 72 -1.05 -11.53 -0.25
C LYS A 72 -1.19 -10.04 -0.02
N THR A 73 -1.97 -9.37 -0.85
CA THR A 73 -2.18 -7.93 -0.80
C THR A 73 -3.64 -7.61 -0.51
N GLU A 74 -3.88 -6.47 0.12
CA GLU A 74 -5.20 -5.99 0.49
C GLU A 74 -5.44 -4.62 -0.15
N THR A 75 -6.68 -4.41 -0.62
CA THR A 75 -7.15 -3.11 -1.05
C THR A 75 -8.19 -2.63 -0.06
N VAL A 76 -8.04 -1.40 0.43
CA VAL A 76 -8.98 -0.81 1.39
C VAL A 76 -9.59 0.45 0.79
N ILE A 77 -10.92 0.51 0.79
CA ILE A 77 -11.69 1.63 0.27
C ILE A 77 -12.12 2.52 1.43
N TYR A 78 -11.89 3.81 1.32
CA TYR A 78 -12.34 4.85 2.23
C TYR A 78 -13.31 5.76 1.47
N ARG A 79 -14.61 5.54 1.67
CA ARG A 79 -15.65 6.42 1.10
C ARG A 79 -15.75 7.69 1.92
N THR A 80 -15.90 8.82 1.24
CA THR A 80 -16.00 10.12 1.89
C THR A 80 -17.03 11.00 1.19
N ASP A 81 -17.42 12.09 1.83
CA ASP A 81 -18.29 13.10 1.27
C ASP A 81 -17.66 13.90 0.10
N LYS A 82 -16.37 13.75 -0.16
CA LYS A 82 -15.60 14.48 -1.20
C LYS A 82 -15.12 13.58 -2.35
N GLY A 83 -15.25 12.28 -2.22
CA GLY A 83 -14.79 11.31 -3.20
C GLY A 83 -14.41 10.01 -2.52
N VAL A 84 -13.65 9.17 -3.22
CA VAL A 84 -13.23 7.86 -2.71
C VAL A 84 -11.70 7.81 -2.67
N ALA A 85 -11.14 7.50 -1.50
CA ALA A 85 -9.72 7.21 -1.38
C ALA A 85 -9.52 5.69 -1.27
N VAL A 86 -8.56 5.14 -2.01
CA VAL A 86 -8.28 3.70 -2.02
C VAL A 86 -6.82 3.46 -1.71
N LYS A 87 -6.58 2.66 -0.68
CA LYS A 87 -5.26 2.11 -0.38
C LYS A 87 -5.10 0.80 -1.14
N ALA A 88 -4.20 0.76 -2.11
CA ALA A 88 -3.89 -0.41 -2.91
C ALA A 88 -2.42 -0.80 -2.79
N GLN A 89 -2.13 -2.09 -2.97
CA GLN A 89 -0.79 -2.65 -2.86
C GLN A 89 -0.43 -3.43 -4.12
N ASP A 90 0.84 -3.34 -4.55
CA ASP A 90 1.41 -4.23 -5.55
C ASP A 90 2.69 -4.87 -4.98
N ALA A 91 2.73 -6.21 -4.97
CA ALA A 91 3.85 -6.96 -4.40
C ALA A 91 5.07 -7.03 -5.33
N ASN A 92 4.95 -6.56 -6.57
CA ASN A 92 5.97 -6.72 -7.61
C ASN A 92 6.77 -5.44 -7.87
N GLY A 93 6.96 -4.60 -6.86
CA GLY A 93 7.95 -3.53 -6.89
C GLY A 93 9.37 -4.08 -6.91
N PHE A 94 10.35 -3.27 -7.29
CA PHE A 94 11.77 -3.70 -7.30
C PHE A 94 12.29 -3.96 -5.88
N GLY A 95 11.91 -3.10 -4.94
CA GLY A 95 12.26 -3.23 -3.51
C GLY A 95 11.27 -4.09 -2.71
N GLY A 96 10.23 -4.62 -3.33
CA GLY A 96 9.15 -5.38 -2.67
C GLY A 96 7.79 -4.70 -2.79
N THR A 97 6.93 -4.91 -1.79
CA THR A 97 5.56 -4.38 -1.82
C THR A 97 5.56 -2.84 -1.79
N LEU A 98 4.82 -2.26 -2.73
CA LEU A 98 4.53 -0.84 -2.81
C LEU A 98 3.08 -0.60 -2.39
N THR A 99 2.86 0.28 -1.41
CA THR A 99 1.53 0.68 -0.93
C THR A 99 1.24 2.12 -1.34
N VAL A 100 0.16 2.31 -2.09
CA VAL A 100 -0.26 3.62 -2.61
C VAL A 100 -1.67 3.94 -2.14
N LEU A 101 -1.89 5.17 -1.72
CA LEU A 101 -3.21 5.75 -1.50
C LEU A 101 -3.55 6.63 -2.70
N VAL A 102 -4.69 6.40 -3.32
CA VAL A 102 -5.16 7.13 -4.51
C VAL A 102 -6.54 7.72 -4.23
N GLY A 103 -6.70 9.01 -4.48
CA GLY A 103 -7.99 9.70 -4.38
C GLY A 103 -8.65 9.83 -5.75
N PHE A 104 -9.93 9.49 -5.81
CA PHE A 104 -10.76 9.59 -7.02
C PHE A 104 -11.93 10.52 -6.78
N ASP A 105 -12.30 11.26 -7.80
CA ASP A 105 -13.55 12.05 -7.82
C ASP A 105 -14.77 11.16 -8.16
N GLY A 106 -15.96 11.77 -8.17
CA GLY A 106 -17.22 11.07 -8.52
C GLY A 106 -17.26 10.53 -9.95
N ASN A 107 -16.36 10.97 -10.83
CA ASN A 107 -16.25 10.51 -12.22
C ASN A 107 -15.16 9.44 -12.39
N GLY A 108 -14.45 9.08 -11.31
CA GLY A 108 -13.33 8.12 -11.34
C GLY A 108 -12.01 8.72 -11.85
N SER A 109 -11.89 10.04 -11.90
CA SER A 109 -10.63 10.69 -12.24
C SER A 109 -9.74 10.83 -11.02
N ILE A 110 -8.44 10.63 -11.18
CA ILE A 110 -7.46 10.71 -10.10
C ILE A 110 -7.31 12.17 -9.66
N GLN A 111 -7.64 12.48 -8.39
CA GLN A 111 -7.43 13.80 -7.79
C GLN A 111 -6.04 13.97 -7.21
N GLY A 112 -5.49 12.90 -6.67
CA GLY A 112 -4.18 12.87 -6.05
C GLY A 112 -3.76 11.47 -5.65
N TYR A 113 -2.50 11.30 -5.32
CA TYR A 113 -2.01 10.06 -4.74
C TYR A 113 -0.92 10.33 -3.69
N GLN A 114 -0.70 9.36 -2.83
CA GLN A 114 0.41 9.33 -1.88
C GLN A 114 0.99 7.93 -1.76
N VAL A 115 2.31 7.80 -1.78
CA VAL A 115 2.98 6.53 -1.44
C VAL A 115 3.04 6.42 0.07
N LEU A 116 2.37 5.43 0.65
CA LEU A 116 2.33 5.20 2.10
C LEU A 116 3.50 4.35 2.56
N GLU A 117 3.82 3.29 1.81
CA GLU A 117 4.92 2.39 2.13
C GLU A 117 5.68 2.00 0.87
N SER A 118 7.00 2.04 0.94
CA SER A 118 7.88 1.66 -0.15
C SER A 118 9.24 1.25 0.39
N SER A 119 9.78 0.14 -0.10
CA SER A 119 11.14 -0.31 0.14
C SER A 119 12.04 -0.08 -1.08
N GLU A 120 11.66 0.83 -1.96
CA GLU A 120 12.35 1.12 -3.19
C GLU A 120 13.67 1.87 -2.96
N THR A 121 14.59 1.72 -3.91
CA THR A 121 15.91 2.34 -3.82
C THR A 121 15.82 3.87 -3.84
N PRO A 122 16.41 4.57 -2.85
CA PRO A 122 16.50 6.03 -2.83
C PRO A 122 17.11 6.59 -4.12
N GLY A 123 16.53 7.67 -4.64
CA GLY A 123 16.97 8.31 -5.88
C GLY A 123 16.56 7.60 -7.17
N LEU A 124 16.03 6.38 -7.08
CA LEU A 124 15.48 5.58 -8.19
C LEU A 124 13.97 5.36 -7.98
N GLY A 125 13.55 4.18 -7.58
CA GLY A 125 12.13 3.82 -7.39
C GLY A 125 11.43 4.66 -6.33
N ALA A 126 12.12 5.13 -5.30
CA ALA A 126 11.56 6.03 -4.29
C ALA A 126 11.03 7.37 -4.88
N LYS A 127 11.43 7.73 -6.11
CA LYS A 127 10.85 8.87 -6.85
C LYS A 127 9.38 8.71 -7.17
N ALA A 128 8.80 7.53 -7.06
CA ALA A 128 7.37 7.30 -7.25
C ALA A 128 6.50 8.21 -6.37
N SER A 129 7.01 8.68 -5.24
CA SER A 129 6.32 9.61 -4.34
C SER A 129 5.98 10.97 -4.99
N PHE A 130 6.71 11.39 -6.00
CA PHE A 130 6.48 12.68 -6.67
C PHE A 130 6.45 12.60 -8.21
N TRP A 131 7.03 11.56 -8.84
CA TRP A 131 7.18 11.46 -10.29
C TRP A 131 5.88 11.49 -11.09
N PHE A 132 4.80 11.00 -10.47
CA PHE A 132 3.49 10.89 -11.08
C PHE A 132 2.53 11.99 -10.65
N GLN A 133 3.03 13.00 -9.92
CA GLN A 133 2.27 14.17 -9.49
C GLN A 133 2.00 15.12 -10.66
N LYS A 134 1.06 16.03 -10.45
CA LYS A 134 0.64 17.02 -11.44
C LYS A 134 1.81 17.86 -11.95
N GLY A 135 1.96 17.89 -13.27
CA GLY A 135 3.02 18.67 -13.94
C GLY A 135 4.37 17.97 -14.03
N GLU A 136 4.52 16.78 -13.46
CA GLU A 136 5.71 15.96 -13.58
C GLU A 136 5.67 15.10 -14.86
N LYS A 137 6.80 14.47 -15.22
CA LYS A 137 6.91 13.72 -16.47
C LYS A 137 5.95 12.53 -16.59
N GLY A 138 5.65 11.88 -15.48
CA GLY A 138 4.74 10.75 -15.43
C GLY A 138 3.33 11.12 -14.95
N ASP A 139 2.92 12.39 -15.03
CA ASP A 139 1.68 12.92 -14.49
C ASP A 139 0.45 12.04 -14.78
N ILE A 140 -0.21 11.59 -13.71
CA ILE A 140 -1.45 10.82 -13.79
C ILE A 140 -2.66 11.57 -13.21
N ILE A 141 -2.46 12.78 -12.69
CA ILE A 141 -3.53 13.55 -12.05
C ILE A 141 -4.53 14.03 -13.11
N GLY A 142 -5.81 13.80 -12.83
CA GLY A 142 -6.90 14.06 -13.78
C GLY A 142 -7.15 12.97 -14.81
N LYS A 143 -6.29 11.95 -14.90
CA LYS A 143 -6.54 10.79 -15.76
C LYS A 143 -7.56 9.86 -15.12
N ASN A 144 -8.34 9.17 -15.96
CA ASN A 144 -9.33 8.18 -15.52
C ASN A 144 -8.89 6.78 -16.00
N PRO A 145 -8.47 5.87 -15.10
CA PRO A 145 -8.05 4.52 -15.47
C PRO A 145 -9.15 3.68 -16.14
N GLY A 146 -10.42 4.04 -15.96
CA GLY A 146 -11.55 3.36 -16.61
C GLY A 146 -11.70 3.68 -18.09
N GLN A 147 -11.20 4.82 -18.54
CA GLN A 147 -11.19 5.18 -19.95
C GLN A 147 -9.99 4.57 -20.68
N ASN A 148 -8.83 4.57 -20.01
CA ASN A 148 -7.59 3.99 -20.53
C ASN A 148 -6.72 3.51 -19.37
N ASN A 149 -6.44 2.22 -19.34
CA ASN A 149 -5.56 1.64 -18.33
C ASN A 149 -4.21 2.34 -18.32
N LEU A 150 -3.78 2.81 -17.16
CA LEU A 150 -2.50 3.50 -17.02
C LEU A 150 -1.35 2.52 -17.21
N THR A 151 -0.57 2.75 -18.26
CA THR A 151 0.56 1.91 -18.63
C THR A 151 1.75 2.79 -18.98
N VAL A 152 2.96 2.31 -18.72
CA VAL A 152 4.18 3.06 -19.08
C VAL A 152 4.38 3.15 -20.59
N SER A 153 4.95 4.25 -21.07
CA SER A 153 5.23 4.51 -22.48
C SER A 153 6.05 3.41 -23.15
N LYS A 154 6.94 2.74 -22.39
CA LYS A 154 7.70 1.58 -22.89
C LYS A 154 6.85 0.35 -23.22
N ASP A 155 5.66 0.26 -22.65
CA ASP A 155 4.71 -0.84 -22.88
C ASP A 155 3.53 -0.40 -23.76
N GLY A 156 3.68 0.72 -24.46
CA GLY A 156 2.66 1.26 -25.37
C GLY A 156 1.64 2.18 -24.71
N GLY A 157 1.83 2.54 -23.45
CA GLY A 157 0.97 3.49 -22.72
C GLY A 157 1.43 4.94 -22.86
N GLU A 158 0.81 5.82 -22.05
CA GLU A 158 1.02 7.27 -22.10
C GLU A 158 1.80 7.83 -20.90
N VAL A 159 2.19 6.99 -19.93
CA VAL A 159 2.82 7.45 -18.70
C VAL A 159 4.33 7.26 -18.79
N ASP A 160 5.09 8.31 -18.56
CA ASP A 160 6.55 8.23 -18.55
C ASP A 160 7.05 7.50 -17.30
N ALA A 161 7.81 6.43 -17.53
CA ALA A 161 8.43 5.67 -16.45
C ALA A 161 9.55 6.46 -15.79
N ILE A 162 9.74 6.23 -14.50
CA ILE A 162 10.90 6.72 -13.76
C ILE A 162 12.17 6.18 -14.42
N THR A 163 13.10 7.07 -14.76
CA THR A 163 14.39 6.69 -15.36
C THR A 163 15.11 5.66 -14.47
N ALA A 164 15.53 4.55 -15.08
CA ALA A 164 16.17 3.41 -14.43
C ALA A 164 15.31 2.67 -13.36
N SER A 165 13.99 2.93 -13.29
CA SER A 165 13.06 2.28 -12.35
C SER A 165 11.73 1.89 -13.00
N THR A 166 11.80 1.27 -14.18
CA THR A 166 10.61 0.86 -14.92
C THR A 166 9.79 -0.20 -14.18
N ILE A 167 10.42 -1.09 -13.41
CA ILE A 167 9.73 -2.11 -12.60
C ILE A 167 8.86 -1.44 -11.55
N THR A 168 9.40 -0.48 -10.80
CA THR A 168 8.66 0.30 -9.80
C THR A 168 7.53 1.10 -10.45
N SER A 169 7.78 1.72 -11.62
CA SER A 169 6.75 2.46 -12.35
C SER A 169 5.57 1.57 -12.76
N ARG A 170 5.85 0.36 -13.24
CA ARG A 170 4.82 -0.64 -13.55
C ARG A 170 4.05 -1.07 -12.30
N ALA A 171 4.73 -1.32 -11.18
CA ALA A 171 4.10 -1.70 -9.91
C ALA A 171 3.18 -0.58 -9.41
N PHE A 172 3.64 0.66 -9.47
CA PHE A 172 2.84 1.83 -9.11
C PHE A 172 1.57 1.94 -9.94
N LEU A 173 1.68 1.88 -11.27
CA LEU A 173 0.52 1.99 -12.16
C LEU A 173 -0.44 0.80 -12.04
N ARG A 174 0.06 -0.42 -11.78
CA ARG A 174 -0.80 -1.56 -11.47
C ARG A 174 -1.60 -1.34 -10.18
N ALA A 175 -0.95 -0.83 -9.12
CA ALA A 175 -1.65 -0.51 -7.88
C ALA A 175 -2.74 0.56 -8.10
N VAL A 176 -2.48 1.59 -8.92
CA VAL A 176 -3.48 2.62 -9.28
C VAL A 176 -4.64 2.03 -10.09
N ASN A 177 -4.35 1.23 -11.11
CA ASN A 177 -5.38 0.56 -11.90
C ASN A 177 -6.23 -0.41 -11.06
N MET A 178 -5.60 -1.14 -10.12
CA MET A 178 -6.28 -2.01 -9.17
C MET A 178 -7.20 -1.21 -8.25
N ALA A 179 -6.72 -0.09 -7.71
CA ALA A 179 -7.55 0.81 -6.89
C ALA A 179 -8.81 1.26 -7.65
N TYR A 180 -8.68 1.62 -8.93
CA TYR A 180 -9.82 1.99 -9.75
C TYR A 180 -10.76 0.81 -10.02
N SER A 181 -10.23 -0.37 -10.36
CA SER A 181 -11.04 -1.55 -10.68
C SER A 181 -11.97 -1.98 -9.54
N VAL A 182 -11.50 -1.79 -8.29
CA VAL A 182 -12.29 -2.12 -7.11
C VAL A 182 -13.46 -1.15 -6.92
N ILE A 183 -13.25 0.15 -7.17
CA ILE A 183 -14.32 1.16 -7.11
C ILE A 183 -15.37 0.90 -8.21
N SER A 184 -14.91 0.61 -9.43
CA SER A 184 -15.80 0.36 -10.58
C SER A 184 -16.72 -0.83 -10.35
N LYS A 185 -16.18 -1.95 -9.88
CA LYS A 185 -16.97 -3.16 -9.54
C LYS A 185 -17.99 -2.88 -8.46
N ASN A 186 -17.61 -2.22 -7.37
CA ASN A 186 -18.54 -1.91 -6.29
C ASN A 186 -19.66 -0.96 -6.74
N ASN A 187 -19.40 -0.05 -7.68
CA ASN A 187 -20.43 0.81 -8.23
C ASN A 187 -21.41 0.02 -9.14
N GLU A 188 -20.93 -0.95 -9.89
CA GLU A 188 -21.78 -1.85 -10.70
C GLU A 188 -22.65 -2.74 -9.82
N ASP A 189 -22.09 -3.32 -8.75
CA ASP A 189 -22.84 -4.15 -7.80
C ASP A 189 -23.89 -3.35 -7.05
N ALA A 190 -23.60 -2.11 -6.65
CA ALA A 190 -24.55 -1.21 -6.01
C ALA A 190 -25.71 -0.83 -6.96
N GLN A 191 -25.45 -0.68 -8.26
CA GLN A 191 -26.49 -0.39 -9.26
C GLN A 191 -27.30 -1.62 -9.65
N SER A 192 -26.70 -2.82 -9.60
CA SER A 192 -27.38 -4.09 -9.94
C SER A 192 -28.23 -4.64 -8.80
N GLY A 193 -28.17 -4.07 -7.59
CA GLY A 193 -28.96 -4.52 -6.43
C GLY A 193 -28.51 -5.87 -5.85
N ALA A 194 -27.37 -6.39 -6.26
CA ALA A 194 -26.80 -7.63 -5.73
C ALA A 194 -26.02 -7.38 -4.45
N SER A 195 -26.73 -7.29 -3.31
CA SER A 195 -26.09 -7.35 -2.00
C SER A 195 -25.50 -8.75 -1.77
N PRO A 196 -24.26 -8.89 -1.31
CA PRO A 196 -23.75 -10.20 -0.91
C PRO A 196 -24.56 -10.73 0.26
N GLN A 197 -25.28 -11.84 0.06
CA GLN A 197 -25.98 -12.53 1.14
C GLN A 197 -24.94 -13.09 2.11
N HIS A 198 -24.95 -12.57 3.31
CA HIS A 198 -24.26 -13.15 4.46
C HIS A 198 -24.90 -14.53 4.70
N GLN A 199 -24.20 -15.60 4.35
CA GLN A 199 -24.60 -16.96 4.72
C GLN A 199 -24.29 -17.16 6.20
N ASP A 200 -25.24 -16.82 7.06
CA ASP A 200 -25.27 -17.32 8.43
C ASP A 200 -25.46 -18.84 8.39
N GLY A 201 -24.38 -19.56 8.65
CA GLY A 201 -24.41 -20.99 8.88
C GLY A 201 -25.20 -21.31 10.14
N LYS A 202 -26.48 -21.61 9.98
CA LYS A 202 -27.25 -22.34 10.99
C LYS A 202 -26.81 -23.80 10.98
N GLU A 203 -25.98 -24.17 11.93
CA GLU A 203 -25.88 -25.55 12.39
C GLU A 203 -27.26 -25.97 12.93
N ALA A 204 -27.91 -26.84 12.21
CA ALA A 204 -29.08 -27.59 12.73
C ALA A 204 -28.56 -28.81 13.47
N ASN A 205 -28.57 -28.75 14.80
CA ASN A 205 -28.66 -29.94 15.63
C ASN A 205 -29.96 -30.69 15.32
N ASN A 206 -29.85 -31.93 14.98
CA ASN A 206 -30.90 -32.94 15.20
C ASN A 206 -30.27 -34.27 15.60
N GLU A 207 -30.57 -34.66 16.83
CA GLU A 207 -30.86 -36.00 17.40
C GLU A 207 -30.12 -37.22 16.80
#